data_dab3083d9dfb0c3102b277d5fd74fdcc
#
_entry.id   dab3083d9dfb0c3102b277d5fd74fdcc
#
_cell.length_a   1.000
_cell.length_b   1.000
_cell.length_c   1.000
_cell.angle_alpha   90.00
_cell.angle_beta   90.00
_cell.angle_gamma   90.00
#
_symmetry.space_group_name_H-M   'P 1'
#
loop_
_entity.id
_entity.type
_entity.pdbx_description
1 polymer ?
#
loop_
_entity_poly.entity_id
_entity_poly.type
_entity_poly.pdbx_seq_one_letter_code
_entity_poly.pdbx_strand_id
1 'polypeptide(L)'
;MIDLSLIRKAKTRIEPYVNTTPILTSSKLNEIANTDLFFKCENFQKSGSFKIRGATNTVLQLTSEELKRGIVTASSGNHGAALSMAVSRLGIKPKIVMPRNTPRVKINNVIRNGGQIIFCDPNQASREKVLNDILNKTKSILVHPYNDERIIEGQGTVALELIEQCPEIEAIISPVSGGGLLGGTICTAKKINDKIKVYGAEPKEADDAFRSIKSGVIKANKSTNTICDGLRAQIGTLTFPIIKNYVADIFTIEEEEIIDSMRLIWETMKIIVEPSCAITLSAIIKNKKMFEGMKVGLIISGGNVDLDNLPWRN
;
A
#
# COMPACT_ATOMS: atom_id res chain seq x y z
N MET A 1 -14.90 1.42 -11.89
CA MET A 1 -13.43 1.32 -12.10
C MET A 1 -12.89 2.70 -12.48
N ILE A 2 -11.72 3.06 -11.98
CA ILE A 2 -10.98 4.26 -12.41
C ILE A 2 -10.56 4.07 -13.88
N ASP A 3 -10.68 5.12 -14.68
CA ASP A 3 -10.27 5.09 -16.09
C ASP A 3 -8.73 5.11 -16.22
N LEU A 4 -8.18 4.33 -17.16
CA LEU A 4 -6.74 4.26 -17.41
C LEU A 4 -6.14 5.62 -17.78
N SER A 5 -6.90 6.47 -18.45
CA SER A 5 -6.45 7.82 -18.80
C SER A 5 -6.15 8.68 -17.56
N LEU A 6 -6.92 8.51 -16.47
CA LEU A 6 -6.69 9.20 -15.20
C LEU A 6 -5.42 8.69 -14.52
N ILE A 7 -5.17 7.37 -14.56
CA ILE A 7 -3.94 6.77 -14.03
C ILE A 7 -2.72 7.23 -14.84
N ARG A 8 -2.82 7.32 -16.16
CA ARG A 8 -1.75 7.89 -17.02
C ARG A 8 -1.51 9.37 -16.72
N LYS A 9 -2.57 10.15 -16.54
CA LYS A 9 -2.45 11.56 -16.10
C LYS A 9 -1.80 11.66 -14.71
N ALA A 10 -2.15 10.74 -13.79
CA ALA A 10 -1.52 10.66 -12.49
C ALA A 10 -0.02 10.36 -12.63
N LYS A 11 0.39 9.40 -13.49
CA LYS A 11 1.80 9.08 -13.76
C LYS A 11 2.57 10.32 -14.20
N THR A 12 2.09 11.03 -15.22
CA THR A 12 2.72 12.27 -15.71
C THR A 12 2.80 13.35 -14.62
N ARG A 13 1.72 13.51 -13.84
CA ARG A 13 1.65 14.51 -12.75
C ARG A 13 2.67 14.26 -11.66
N ILE A 14 2.86 12.99 -11.26
CA ILE A 14 3.75 12.64 -10.14
C ILE A 14 5.19 12.38 -10.56
N GLU A 15 5.49 12.19 -11.83
CA GLU A 15 6.81 11.83 -12.38
C GLU A 15 7.98 12.65 -11.79
N PRO A 16 7.90 13.99 -11.64
CA PRO A 16 9.00 14.76 -11.05
C PRO A 16 9.22 14.51 -9.55
N TYR A 17 8.26 13.89 -8.89
CA TYR A 17 8.20 13.79 -7.43
C TYR A 17 8.44 12.38 -6.90
N VAL A 18 8.36 11.36 -7.73
CA VAL A 18 8.52 9.95 -7.36
C VAL A 18 9.66 9.30 -8.16
N ASN A 19 10.09 8.13 -7.73
CA ASN A 19 11.04 7.33 -8.50
C ASN A 19 10.28 6.38 -9.44
N THR A 20 10.79 6.17 -10.65
CA THR A 20 10.48 4.93 -11.37
C THR A 20 11.23 3.81 -10.68
N THR A 21 10.51 2.93 -9.98
CA THR A 21 11.15 1.89 -9.18
C THR A 21 11.60 0.72 -10.06
N PRO A 22 12.71 0.03 -9.70
CA PRO A 22 13.20 -1.10 -10.47
C PRO A 22 12.30 -2.33 -10.32
N ILE A 23 12.41 -3.21 -11.30
CA ILE A 23 11.99 -4.60 -11.17
C ILE A 23 13.25 -5.42 -10.92
N LEU A 24 13.20 -6.24 -9.86
CA LEU A 24 14.25 -7.19 -9.56
C LEU A 24 13.74 -8.62 -9.80
N THR A 25 14.65 -9.53 -10.08
CA THR A 25 14.40 -10.96 -10.22
C THR A 25 15.38 -11.74 -9.35
N SER A 26 15.07 -13.00 -9.04
CA SER A 26 15.95 -13.87 -8.27
C SER A 26 15.78 -15.32 -8.75
N SER A 27 16.82 -15.89 -9.37
CA SER A 27 16.79 -17.28 -9.80
C SER A 27 16.50 -18.25 -8.65
N LYS A 28 17.02 -17.95 -7.45
CA LYS A 28 16.76 -18.76 -6.26
C LYS A 28 15.30 -18.72 -5.82
N LEU A 29 14.66 -17.55 -5.83
CA LEU A 29 13.24 -17.44 -5.49
C LEU A 29 12.35 -18.02 -6.58
N ASN A 30 12.73 -17.91 -7.85
CA ASN A 30 12.04 -18.54 -8.96
C ASN A 30 12.04 -20.08 -8.81
N GLU A 31 13.19 -20.66 -8.45
CA GLU A 31 13.33 -22.11 -8.17
C GLU A 31 12.42 -22.54 -7.02
N ILE A 32 12.43 -21.81 -5.90
CA ILE A 32 11.58 -22.09 -4.72
C ILE A 32 10.10 -22.05 -5.07
N ALA A 33 9.71 -21.05 -5.85
CA ALA A 33 8.32 -20.78 -6.24
C ALA A 33 7.86 -21.63 -7.44
N ASN A 34 8.78 -22.18 -8.22
CA ASN A 34 8.54 -22.80 -9.53
C ASN A 34 7.79 -21.85 -10.49
N THR A 35 8.20 -20.57 -10.52
CA THR A 35 7.48 -19.46 -11.15
C THR A 35 8.47 -18.36 -11.49
N ASP A 36 8.32 -17.67 -12.61
CA ASP A 36 9.12 -16.49 -12.95
C ASP A 36 8.61 -15.27 -12.20
N LEU A 37 9.35 -14.82 -11.17
CA LEU A 37 8.97 -13.73 -10.28
C LEU A 37 9.63 -12.41 -10.69
N PHE A 38 8.81 -11.35 -10.78
CA PHE A 38 9.20 -9.98 -11.08
C PHE A 38 8.80 -9.07 -9.91
N PHE A 39 9.77 -8.67 -9.10
CA PHE A 39 9.56 -7.89 -7.90
C PHE A 39 9.53 -6.40 -8.22
N LYS A 40 8.35 -5.78 -8.24
CA LYS A 40 8.20 -4.31 -8.37
C LYS A 40 8.54 -3.64 -7.06
N CYS A 41 9.71 -3.04 -6.96
CA CYS A 41 10.35 -2.67 -5.71
C CYS A 41 9.97 -1.26 -5.22
N GLU A 42 8.73 -1.08 -4.72
CA GLU A 42 8.29 0.17 -4.10
C GLU A 42 8.94 0.45 -2.72
N ASN A 43 9.71 -0.49 -2.16
CA ASN A 43 10.60 -0.24 -1.03
C ASN A 43 11.72 0.75 -1.37
N PHE A 44 12.09 0.91 -2.64
CA PHE A 44 13.03 1.94 -3.13
C PHE A 44 12.36 3.27 -3.49
N GLN A 45 11.06 3.38 -3.25
CA GLN A 45 10.34 4.61 -3.52
C GLN A 45 10.69 5.69 -2.50
N LYS A 46 10.57 6.97 -2.90
CA LYS A 46 10.64 8.10 -1.95
C LYS A 46 9.63 7.86 -0.81
N SER A 47 9.96 8.22 0.40
CA SER A 47 9.27 7.84 1.65
C SER A 47 9.30 6.34 2.02
N GLY A 48 10.02 5.50 1.28
CA GLY A 48 10.18 4.06 1.54
C GLY A 48 8.96 3.21 1.23
N SER A 49 7.97 3.70 0.47
CA SER A 49 6.78 2.94 0.07
C SER A 49 6.00 3.57 -1.09
N PHE A 50 5.17 2.78 -1.74
CA PHE A 50 4.26 3.20 -2.82
C PHE A 50 3.31 4.35 -2.44
N LYS A 51 3.08 4.57 -1.15
CA LYS A 51 2.11 5.57 -0.65
C LYS A 51 2.39 6.98 -1.15
N ILE A 52 3.63 7.31 -1.46
CA ILE A 52 4.01 8.63 -1.99
C ILE A 52 3.31 8.93 -3.33
N ARG A 53 3.02 7.92 -4.15
CA ARG A 53 2.38 8.08 -5.46
C ARG A 53 0.97 8.66 -5.32
N GLY A 54 0.10 8.00 -4.55
CA GLY A 54 -1.26 8.47 -4.31
C GLY A 54 -1.30 9.76 -3.50
N ALA A 55 -0.44 9.89 -2.46
CA ALA A 55 -0.35 11.12 -1.68
C ALA A 55 0.03 12.33 -2.56
N THR A 56 1.05 12.19 -3.39
CA THR A 56 1.50 13.24 -4.32
C THR A 56 0.42 13.54 -5.36
N ASN A 57 -0.19 12.50 -5.96
CA ASN A 57 -1.25 12.68 -6.96
C ASN A 57 -2.44 13.46 -6.40
N THR A 58 -2.84 13.17 -5.15
CA THR A 58 -3.95 13.88 -4.48
C THR A 58 -3.57 15.34 -4.17
N VAL A 59 -2.40 15.55 -3.59
CA VAL A 59 -1.95 16.88 -3.16
C VAL A 59 -1.81 17.84 -4.34
N LEU A 60 -1.26 17.36 -5.47
CA LEU A 60 -1.09 18.18 -6.69
C LEU A 60 -2.41 18.47 -7.43
N GLN A 61 -3.52 17.88 -7.02
CA GLN A 61 -4.86 18.17 -7.55
C GLN A 61 -5.66 19.12 -6.66
N LEU A 62 -5.11 19.52 -5.50
CA LEU A 62 -5.76 20.48 -4.63
C LEU A 62 -5.61 21.91 -5.16
N THR A 63 -6.67 22.68 -5.05
CA THR A 63 -6.67 24.10 -5.38
C THR A 63 -5.86 24.92 -4.36
N SER A 64 -5.44 26.13 -4.73
CA SER A 64 -4.74 27.02 -3.81
C SER A 64 -5.57 27.33 -2.55
N GLU A 65 -6.90 27.42 -2.68
CA GLU A 65 -7.80 27.66 -1.55
C GLU A 65 -7.88 26.44 -0.61
N GLU A 66 -7.88 25.22 -1.16
CA GLU A 66 -7.82 24.00 -0.37
C GLU A 66 -6.49 23.86 0.38
N LEU A 67 -5.38 24.19 -0.29
CA LEU A 67 -4.05 24.17 0.32
C LEU A 67 -3.92 25.15 1.48
N LYS A 68 -4.49 26.37 1.37
CA LYS A 68 -4.51 27.37 2.44
C LYS A 68 -5.25 26.89 3.70
N ARG A 69 -6.28 26.04 3.56
CA ARG A 69 -6.99 25.46 4.71
C ARG A 69 -6.15 24.44 5.48
N GLY A 70 -5.05 24.01 4.88
CA GLY A 70 -4.17 22.98 5.45
C GLY A 70 -4.65 21.55 5.16
N ILE A 71 -3.78 20.61 5.42
CA ILE A 71 -3.98 19.19 5.06
C ILE A 71 -3.88 18.33 6.32
N VAL A 72 -4.75 17.34 6.43
CA VAL A 72 -4.77 16.42 7.57
C VAL A 72 -4.97 14.98 7.10
N THR A 73 -4.39 14.02 7.82
CA THR A 73 -4.73 12.60 7.72
C THR A 73 -4.61 11.92 9.08
N ALA A 74 -5.23 10.75 9.19
CA ALA A 74 -5.03 9.85 10.34
C ALA A 74 -4.27 8.61 9.85
N SER A 75 -2.99 8.51 10.20
CA SER A 75 -2.14 7.39 9.82
C SER A 75 -0.91 7.30 10.68
N SER A 76 -0.66 6.12 11.26
CA SER A 76 0.55 5.82 12.04
C SER A 76 1.68 5.17 11.22
N GLY A 77 1.54 5.08 9.88
CA GLY A 77 2.49 4.35 9.02
C GLY A 77 2.85 5.09 7.73
N ASN A 78 3.06 4.30 6.69
CA ASN A 78 3.56 4.75 5.39
C ASN A 78 2.80 5.92 4.77
N HIS A 79 1.45 5.99 4.95
CA HIS A 79 0.68 7.10 4.38
C HIS A 79 0.96 8.43 5.09
N GLY A 80 1.11 8.42 6.42
CA GLY A 80 1.47 9.64 7.17
C GLY A 80 2.82 10.22 6.72
N ALA A 81 3.84 9.37 6.58
CA ALA A 81 5.15 9.78 6.09
C ALA A 81 5.11 10.27 4.63
N ALA A 82 4.40 9.56 3.76
CA ALA A 82 4.25 9.91 2.35
C ALA A 82 3.52 11.26 2.17
N LEU A 83 2.41 11.47 2.88
CA LEU A 83 1.68 12.73 2.84
C LEU A 83 2.53 13.88 3.39
N SER A 84 3.28 13.63 4.47
CA SER A 84 4.20 14.63 5.01
C SER A 84 5.21 15.08 3.96
N MET A 85 5.85 14.14 3.28
CA MET A 85 6.81 14.44 2.21
C MET A 85 6.15 15.18 1.02
N ALA A 86 4.97 14.75 0.57
CA ALA A 86 4.29 15.35 -0.56
C ALA A 86 3.90 16.81 -0.29
N VAL A 87 3.37 17.09 0.91
CA VAL A 87 2.86 18.41 1.28
C VAL A 87 3.98 19.39 1.66
N SER A 88 5.03 18.92 2.34
CA SER A 88 6.15 19.75 2.77
C SER A 88 6.88 20.43 1.61
N ARG A 89 6.89 19.79 0.44
CA ARG A 89 7.44 20.38 -0.80
C ARG A 89 6.71 21.62 -1.27
N LEU A 90 5.46 21.82 -0.81
CA LEU A 90 4.66 23.02 -1.08
C LEU A 90 4.80 24.08 0.04
N GLY A 91 5.74 23.88 0.98
CA GLY A 91 5.94 24.78 2.13
C GLY A 91 4.87 24.66 3.22
N ILE A 92 4.01 23.62 3.16
CA ILE A 92 2.89 23.41 4.09
C ILE A 92 3.27 22.27 5.06
N LYS A 93 2.91 22.40 6.33
CA LYS A 93 3.05 21.33 7.33
C LYS A 93 1.71 20.58 7.49
N PRO A 94 1.59 19.34 6.99
CA PRO A 94 0.36 18.58 7.17
C PRO A 94 0.23 18.09 8.61
N LYS A 95 -1.00 18.00 9.11
CA LYS A 95 -1.32 17.44 10.42
C LYS A 95 -1.55 15.93 10.28
N ILE A 96 -0.78 15.14 11.05
CA ILE A 96 -0.86 13.68 11.04
C ILE A 96 -1.37 13.22 12.40
N VAL A 97 -2.61 12.73 12.44
CA VAL A 97 -3.19 12.16 13.67
C VAL A 97 -2.61 10.76 13.86
N MET A 98 -1.93 10.56 15.00
CA MET A 98 -1.22 9.30 15.34
C MET A 98 -1.53 8.86 16.77
N PRO A 99 -1.73 7.56 17.04
CA PRO A 99 -1.81 7.03 18.39
C PRO A 99 -0.53 7.28 19.19
N ARG A 100 -0.66 7.54 20.52
CA ARG A 100 0.50 7.80 21.41
C ARG A 100 1.46 6.61 21.52
N ASN A 101 0.95 5.39 21.34
CA ASN A 101 1.75 4.16 21.36
C ASN A 101 2.38 3.80 20.01
N THR A 102 2.36 4.72 19.04
CA THR A 102 3.02 4.50 17.74
C THR A 102 4.54 4.35 17.94
N PRO A 103 5.19 3.34 17.31
CA PRO A 103 6.63 3.16 17.40
C PRO A 103 7.42 4.40 17.00
N ARG A 104 8.52 4.68 17.71
CA ARG A 104 9.37 5.88 17.49
C ARG A 104 9.87 6.01 16.06
N VAL A 105 10.22 4.91 15.43
CA VAL A 105 10.68 4.91 14.02
C VAL A 105 9.66 5.54 13.08
N LYS A 106 8.37 5.27 13.29
CA LYS A 106 7.27 5.83 12.47
C LYS A 106 7.00 7.29 12.79
N ILE A 107 7.05 7.67 14.08
CA ILE A 107 6.98 9.06 14.53
C ILE A 107 8.11 9.87 13.88
N ASN A 108 9.33 9.38 13.98
CA ASN A 108 10.52 10.03 13.41
C ASN A 108 10.44 10.14 11.88
N ASN A 109 9.86 9.13 11.21
CA ASN A 109 9.68 9.17 9.76
C ASN A 109 8.71 10.28 9.32
N VAL A 110 7.60 10.47 10.04
CA VAL A 110 6.67 11.60 9.79
C VAL A 110 7.35 12.93 10.02
N ILE A 111 8.06 13.11 11.16
CA ILE A 111 8.75 14.36 11.49
C ILE A 111 9.84 14.68 10.47
N ARG A 112 10.68 13.70 10.12
CA ARG A 112 11.76 13.86 9.12
C ARG A 112 11.22 14.30 7.76
N ASN A 113 10.02 13.87 7.41
CA ASN A 113 9.34 14.26 6.17
C ASN A 113 8.52 15.56 6.31
N GLY A 114 8.62 16.29 7.43
CA GLY A 114 8.04 17.61 7.62
C GLY A 114 6.59 17.62 8.13
N GLY A 115 6.05 16.49 8.59
CA GLY A 115 4.71 16.40 9.16
C GLY A 115 4.64 16.93 10.59
N GLN A 116 3.50 17.49 10.97
CA GLN A 116 3.13 17.87 12.34
C GLN A 116 2.27 16.77 12.95
N ILE A 117 2.75 16.14 14.03
CA ILE A 117 2.01 15.07 14.69
C ILE A 117 1.00 15.65 15.69
N ILE A 118 -0.22 15.13 15.64
CA ILE A 118 -1.27 15.35 16.64
C ILE A 118 -1.58 13.99 17.26
N PHE A 119 -1.28 13.84 18.53
CA PHE A 119 -1.49 12.57 19.22
C PHE A 119 -2.95 12.33 19.61
N CYS A 120 -3.39 11.07 19.49
CA CYS A 120 -4.65 10.56 20.00
C CYS A 120 -4.40 9.32 20.88
N ASP A 121 -5.42 8.86 21.60
CA ASP A 121 -5.33 7.59 22.34
C ASP A 121 -5.31 6.40 21.37
N PRO A 122 -4.80 5.23 21.80
CA PRO A 122 -4.58 4.07 20.94
C PRO A 122 -5.87 3.29 20.65
N ASN A 123 -6.92 4.00 20.23
CA ASN A 123 -8.19 3.40 19.81
C ASN A 123 -8.81 4.19 18.64
N GLN A 124 -9.69 3.52 17.90
CA GLN A 124 -10.32 4.07 16.71
C GLN A 124 -11.19 5.30 17.03
N ALA A 125 -11.97 5.26 18.12
CA ALA A 125 -12.88 6.34 18.50
C ALA A 125 -12.12 7.65 18.80
N SER A 126 -11.01 7.57 19.55
CA SER A 126 -10.16 8.74 19.83
C SER A 126 -9.52 9.29 18.56
N ARG A 127 -9.05 8.41 17.67
CA ARG A 127 -8.47 8.82 16.38
C ARG A 127 -9.48 9.56 15.51
N GLU A 128 -10.69 9.04 15.39
CA GLU A 128 -11.77 9.68 14.62
C GLU A 128 -12.20 10.98 15.25
N LYS A 129 -12.34 11.02 16.59
CA LYS A 129 -12.69 12.26 17.32
C LYS A 129 -11.67 13.35 17.05
N VAL A 130 -10.37 13.09 17.27
CA VAL A 130 -9.31 14.09 17.05
C VAL A 130 -9.28 14.57 15.61
N LEU A 131 -9.43 13.65 14.64
CA LEU A 131 -9.50 13.98 13.22
C LEU A 131 -10.69 14.90 12.92
N ASN A 132 -11.89 14.57 13.40
CA ASN A 132 -13.10 15.36 13.19
C ASN A 132 -13.03 16.73 13.87
N ASP A 133 -12.46 16.82 15.07
CA ASP A 133 -12.23 18.09 15.76
C ASP A 133 -11.34 19.03 14.93
N ILE A 134 -10.26 18.50 14.32
CA ILE A 134 -9.40 19.26 13.42
C ILE A 134 -10.17 19.72 12.18
N LEU A 135 -10.88 18.80 11.52
CA LEU A 135 -11.66 19.10 10.30
C LEU A 135 -12.72 20.18 10.56
N ASN A 136 -13.44 20.07 11.68
CA ASN A 136 -14.48 21.02 12.05
C ASN A 136 -13.91 22.42 12.36
N LYS A 137 -12.79 22.47 13.09
CA LYS A 137 -12.16 23.71 13.54
C LYS A 137 -11.43 24.44 12.40
N THR A 138 -10.73 23.72 11.55
CA THR A 138 -9.80 24.30 10.57
C THR A 138 -10.28 24.22 9.12
N LYS A 139 -11.31 23.41 8.85
CA LYS A 139 -11.77 23.08 7.50
C LYS A 139 -10.66 22.52 6.60
N SER A 140 -9.63 21.92 7.21
CA SER A 140 -8.52 21.27 6.49
C SER A 140 -9.02 20.19 5.56
N ILE A 141 -8.24 19.92 4.51
CA ILE A 141 -8.54 18.85 3.56
C ILE A 141 -8.05 17.52 4.13
N LEU A 142 -8.98 16.57 4.26
CA LEU A 142 -8.64 15.19 4.58
C LEU A 142 -8.08 14.49 3.35
N VAL A 143 -6.84 14.00 3.43
CA VAL A 143 -6.27 13.08 2.44
C VAL A 143 -6.37 11.67 2.99
N HIS A 144 -7.35 10.92 2.51
CA HIS A 144 -7.63 9.57 2.99
C HIS A 144 -6.56 8.59 2.51
N PRO A 145 -6.10 7.59 3.31
CA PRO A 145 -5.00 6.70 2.96
C PRO A 145 -5.28 5.73 1.80
N TYR A 146 -6.53 5.53 1.37
CA TYR A 146 -6.93 4.59 0.31
C TYR A 146 -8.31 4.84 -0.31
N ASN A 147 -9.27 5.41 0.43
CA ASN A 147 -10.67 5.55 0.00
C ASN A 147 -10.92 6.93 -0.63
N ASP A 148 -10.16 7.26 -1.67
CA ASP A 148 -10.21 8.49 -2.46
C ASP A 148 -9.76 8.12 -3.89
N GLU A 149 -10.51 8.54 -4.91
CA GLU A 149 -10.22 8.21 -6.30
C GLU A 149 -8.83 8.69 -6.72
N ARG A 150 -8.42 9.87 -6.30
CA ARG A 150 -7.09 10.43 -6.60
C ARG A 150 -5.95 9.60 -5.98
N ILE A 151 -6.20 9.01 -4.80
CA ILE A 151 -5.28 8.05 -4.18
C ILE A 151 -5.21 6.78 -5.04
N ILE A 152 -6.35 6.21 -5.43
CA ILE A 152 -6.41 4.99 -6.24
C ILE A 152 -5.72 5.20 -7.60
N GLU A 153 -5.95 6.34 -8.27
CA GLU A 153 -5.26 6.73 -9.50
C GLU A 153 -3.73 6.71 -9.33
N GLY A 154 -3.23 7.38 -8.29
CA GLY A 154 -1.80 7.45 -8.01
C GLY A 154 -1.20 6.07 -7.69
N GLN A 155 -1.91 5.23 -6.94
CA GLN A 155 -1.45 3.87 -6.63
C GLN A 155 -1.47 2.95 -7.87
N GLY A 156 -2.40 3.16 -8.80
CA GLY A 156 -2.47 2.45 -10.07
C GLY A 156 -1.22 2.61 -10.94
N THR A 157 -0.45 3.68 -10.74
CA THR A 157 0.82 3.91 -11.46
C THR A 157 1.89 2.87 -11.14
N VAL A 158 1.80 2.15 -10.01
CA VAL A 158 2.69 1.02 -9.69
C VAL A 158 2.52 -0.10 -10.71
N ALA A 159 1.28 -0.52 -10.96
CA ALA A 159 0.98 -1.56 -11.92
C ALA A 159 1.22 -1.08 -13.37
N LEU A 160 1.00 0.20 -13.66
CA LEU A 160 1.30 0.79 -14.96
C LEU A 160 2.79 0.66 -15.29
N GLU A 161 3.67 1.05 -14.37
CA GLU A 161 5.12 0.87 -14.54
C GLU A 161 5.52 -0.61 -14.62
N LEU A 162 4.94 -1.47 -13.78
CA LEU A 162 5.23 -2.91 -13.79
C LEU A 162 4.93 -3.51 -15.17
N ILE A 163 3.74 -3.24 -15.74
CA ILE A 163 3.33 -3.79 -17.04
C ILE A 163 4.15 -3.17 -18.19
N GLU A 164 4.50 -1.89 -18.12
CA GLU A 164 5.36 -1.24 -19.11
C GLU A 164 6.79 -1.79 -19.09
N GLN A 165 7.33 -2.14 -17.91
CA GLN A 165 8.67 -2.72 -17.74
C GLN A 165 8.71 -4.23 -18.08
N CYS A 166 7.60 -4.95 -17.85
CA CYS A 166 7.46 -6.39 -18.11
C CYS A 166 6.12 -6.67 -18.81
N PRO A 167 6.02 -6.45 -20.14
CA PRO A 167 4.75 -6.58 -20.86
C PRO A 167 4.19 -8.01 -20.89
N GLU A 168 5.02 -9.02 -20.62
CA GLU A 168 4.68 -10.44 -20.60
C GLU A 168 4.07 -10.94 -19.28
N ILE A 169 3.84 -10.06 -18.31
CA ILE A 169 3.23 -10.43 -17.03
C ILE A 169 1.84 -11.03 -17.23
N GLU A 170 1.60 -12.20 -16.63
CA GLU A 170 0.35 -12.94 -16.70
C GLU A 170 -0.49 -12.80 -15.43
N ALA A 171 0.19 -12.56 -14.29
CA ALA A 171 -0.47 -12.33 -13.01
C ALA A 171 0.26 -11.27 -12.18
N ILE A 172 -0.49 -10.57 -11.31
CA ILE A 172 0.06 -9.59 -10.36
C ILE A 172 -0.47 -9.92 -8.97
N ILE A 173 0.42 -10.02 -7.99
CA ILE A 173 0.07 -10.16 -6.57
C ILE A 173 0.32 -8.82 -5.87
N SER A 174 -0.73 -8.31 -5.21
CA SER A 174 -0.66 -7.07 -4.44
C SER A 174 -1.08 -7.31 -2.99
N PRO A 175 -0.40 -6.74 -1.99
CA PRO A 175 -0.93 -6.77 -0.63
C PRO A 175 -2.23 -5.97 -0.58
N VAL A 176 -3.18 -6.43 0.24
CA VAL A 176 -4.48 -5.76 0.44
C VAL A 176 -4.70 -5.38 1.89
N SER A 177 -5.25 -4.20 2.09
CA SER A 177 -5.76 -3.63 3.32
C SER A 177 -6.98 -2.80 2.91
N GLY A 178 -7.02 -1.50 3.12
CA GLY A 178 -8.11 -0.64 2.61
C GLY A 178 -8.35 -0.66 1.09
N GLY A 179 -7.52 -1.36 0.32
CA GLY A 179 -7.75 -1.71 -1.08
C GLY A 179 -7.27 -0.69 -2.11
N GLY A 180 -6.65 0.44 -1.71
CA GLY A 180 -6.25 1.48 -2.67
C GLY A 180 -5.19 1.02 -3.68
N LEU A 181 -4.19 0.25 -3.24
CA LEU A 181 -3.16 -0.32 -4.12
C LEU A 181 -3.74 -1.43 -5.01
N LEU A 182 -4.41 -2.41 -4.42
CA LEU A 182 -5.02 -3.51 -5.15
C LEU A 182 -6.07 -3.00 -6.15
N GLY A 183 -6.93 -2.05 -5.75
CA GLY A 183 -7.92 -1.43 -6.63
C GLY A 183 -7.29 -0.67 -7.80
N GLY A 184 -6.24 0.12 -7.53
CA GLY A 184 -5.47 0.80 -8.58
C GLY A 184 -4.77 -0.19 -9.53
N THR A 185 -4.19 -1.27 -8.99
CA THR A 185 -3.58 -2.36 -9.76
C THR A 185 -4.60 -3.02 -10.68
N ILE A 186 -5.78 -3.36 -10.16
CA ILE A 186 -6.89 -3.94 -10.95
C ILE A 186 -7.30 -3.00 -12.07
N CYS A 187 -7.58 -1.73 -11.75
CA CYS A 187 -7.99 -0.74 -12.74
C CYS A 187 -6.98 -0.61 -13.88
N THR A 188 -5.69 -0.63 -13.57
CA THR A 188 -4.62 -0.57 -14.57
C THR A 188 -4.53 -1.85 -15.39
N ALA A 189 -4.37 -2.99 -14.73
CA ALA A 189 -4.15 -4.28 -15.40
C ALA A 189 -5.31 -4.63 -16.33
N LYS A 190 -6.55 -4.54 -15.84
CA LYS A 190 -7.75 -4.90 -16.63
C LYS A 190 -8.04 -3.98 -17.82
N LYS A 191 -7.52 -2.75 -17.79
CA LYS A 191 -7.67 -1.81 -18.91
C LYS A 191 -6.54 -1.90 -19.94
N ILE A 192 -5.35 -2.40 -19.54
CA ILE A 192 -4.24 -2.64 -20.48
C ILE A 192 -4.40 -4.01 -21.14
N ASN A 193 -4.63 -5.04 -20.34
CA ASN A 193 -4.82 -6.42 -20.78
C ASN A 193 -5.73 -7.14 -19.78
N ASP A 194 -6.95 -7.42 -20.15
CA ASP A 194 -7.97 -8.07 -19.31
C ASP A 194 -7.61 -9.53 -18.92
N LYS A 195 -6.69 -10.15 -19.65
CA LYS A 195 -6.18 -11.50 -19.34
C LYS A 195 -5.26 -11.52 -18.12
N ILE A 196 -4.61 -10.40 -17.76
CA ILE A 196 -3.78 -10.34 -16.56
C ILE A 196 -4.65 -10.61 -15.33
N LYS A 197 -4.30 -11.66 -14.59
CA LYS A 197 -4.97 -11.99 -13.33
C LYS A 197 -4.38 -11.18 -12.17
N VAL A 198 -5.23 -10.51 -11.40
CA VAL A 198 -4.78 -9.72 -10.23
C VAL A 198 -5.30 -10.39 -8.97
N TYR A 199 -4.37 -10.70 -8.06
CA TYR A 199 -4.65 -11.34 -6.78
C TYR A 199 -4.33 -10.42 -5.62
N GLY A 200 -5.07 -10.59 -4.52
CA GLY A 200 -4.78 -9.95 -3.24
C GLY A 200 -4.06 -10.92 -2.30
N ALA A 201 -3.25 -10.38 -1.38
CA ALA A 201 -2.70 -11.12 -0.25
C ALA A 201 -2.92 -10.30 1.02
N GLU A 202 -3.52 -10.90 2.05
CA GLU A 202 -3.75 -10.27 3.36
C GLU A 202 -3.43 -11.22 4.52
N PRO A 203 -3.09 -10.69 5.72
CA PRO A 203 -2.89 -11.52 6.89
C PRO A 203 -4.18 -12.20 7.31
N LYS A 204 -4.09 -13.45 7.75
CA LYS A 204 -5.25 -14.18 8.29
C LYS A 204 -5.87 -13.48 9.50
N GLU A 205 -5.05 -12.81 10.32
CA GLU A 205 -5.49 -12.02 11.48
C GLU A 205 -6.15 -10.68 11.11
N ALA A 206 -6.16 -10.30 9.82
CA ALA A 206 -6.81 -9.10 9.31
C ALA A 206 -7.44 -9.38 7.94
N ASP A 207 -8.36 -10.35 7.89
CA ASP A 207 -8.92 -11.01 6.70
C ASP A 207 -10.23 -10.38 6.20
N ASP A 208 -10.46 -9.11 6.48
CA ASP A 208 -11.72 -8.45 6.17
C ASP A 208 -12.02 -8.37 4.68
N ALA A 209 -11.01 -8.15 3.83
CA ALA A 209 -11.21 -8.10 2.38
C ALA A 209 -11.61 -9.47 1.83
N PHE A 210 -10.93 -10.55 2.22
CA PHE A 210 -11.29 -11.92 1.85
C PHE A 210 -12.74 -12.24 2.23
N ARG A 211 -13.11 -11.99 3.51
CA ARG A 211 -14.49 -12.25 3.98
C ARG A 211 -15.52 -11.35 3.29
N SER A 212 -15.16 -10.11 3.00
CA SER A 212 -16.02 -9.18 2.28
C SER A 212 -16.33 -9.65 0.86
N ILE A 213 -15.30 -10.10 0.12
CA ILE A 213 -15.47 -10.63 -1.24
C ILE A 213 -16.33 -11.89 -1.22
N LYS A 214 -16.05 -12.84 -0.31
CA LYS A 214 -16.81 -14.10 -0.19
C LYS A 214 -18.27 -13.86 0.18
N SER A 215 -18.57 -12.87 1.05
CA SER A 215 -19.95 -12.57 1.48
C SER A 215 -20.68 -11.58 0.57
N GLY A 216 -19.98 -10.88 -0.30
CA GLY A 216 -20.53 -9.85 -1.18
C GLY A 216 -20.86 -8.51 -0.51
N VAL A 217 -20.53 -8.35 0.79
CA VAL A 217 -20.72 -7.12 1.59
C VAL A 217 -19.50 -6.84 2.45
N ILE A 218 -19.21 -5.57 2.71
CA ILE A 218 -18.07 -5.17 3.54
C ILE A 218 -18.22 -5.76 4.97
N LYS A 219 -17.19 -6.46 5.43
CA LYS A 219 -17.05 -7.02 6.78
C LYS A 219 -15.97 -6.26 7.54
N ALA A 220 -16.22 -6.00 8.83
CA ALA A 220 -15.19 -5.45 9.71
C ALA A 220 -14.14 -6.52 10.06
N ASN A 221 -12.91 -6.07 10.35
CA ASN A 221 -11.89 -6.95 10.92
C ASN A 221 -12.34 -7.51 12.27
N LYS A 222 -12.10 -8.81 12.50
CA LYS A 222 -12.31 -9.46 13.79
C LYS A 222 -11.12 -9.22 14.72
N SER A 223 -9.93 -9.18 14.13
CA SER A 223 -8.65 -8.89 14.76
C SER A 223 -7.83 -8.00 13.84
N THR A 224 -6.81 -7.36 14.35
CA THR A 224 -5.75 -6.69 13.60
C THR A 224 -4.39 -6.99 14.23
N ASN A 225 -4.31 -8.14 14.92
CA ASN A 225 -3.09 -8.60 15.59
C ASN A 225 -2.14 -9.27 14.60
N THR A 226 -1.55 -8.47 13.74
CA THR A 226 -0.61 -8.91 12.70
C THR A 226 0.65 -8.05 12.73
N ILE A 227 1.79 -8.65 12.36
CA ILE A 227 3.05 -7.93 12.11
C ILE A 227 2.95 -7.03 10.87
N CYS A 228 2.02 -7.31 9.97
CA CYS A 228 1.75 -6.49 8.78
C CYS A 228 1.03 -5.19 9.15
N ASP A 229 1.73 -4.28 9.80
CA ASP A 229 1.15 -3.02 10.28
C ASP A 229 0.53 -2.13 9.20
N GLY A 230 0.97 -2.27 7.96
CA GLY A 230 0.39 -1.62 6.78
C GLY A 230 -0.91 -2.26 6.28
N LEU A 231 -1.31 -3.43 6.81
CA LEU A 231 -2.45 -4.22 6.32
C LEU A 231 -3.58 -4.39 7.37
N ARG A 232 -3.72 -3.45 8.30
CA ARG A 232 -4.72 -3.49 9.39
C ARG A 232 -6.02 -2.75 9.09
N ALA A 233 -6.10 -2.01 7.98
CA ALA A 233 -7.26 -1.19 7.68
C ALA A 233 -8.34 -2.00 6.95
N GLN A 234 -9.58 -1.77 7.32
CA GLN A 234 -10.74 -2.35 6.64
C GLN A 234 -10.84 -1.86 5.18
N ILE A 235 -11.30 -2.73 4.29
CA ILE A 235 -11.54 -2.40 2.89
C ILE A 235 -12.48 -1.20 2.73
N GLY A 236 -12.14 -0.29 1.80
CA GLY A 236 -12.87 0.96 1.59
C GLY A 236 -14.14 0.80 0.76
N THR A 237 -15.07 1.73 0.91
CA THR A 237 -16.33 1.74 0.16
C THR A 237 -16.14 2.00 -1.33
N LEU A 238 -15.08 2.74 -1.72
CA LEU A 238 -14.74 2.96 -3.14
C LEU A 238 -13.94 1.78 -3.72
N THR A 239 -13.10 1.14 -2.90
CA THR A 239 -12.21 0.06 -3.36
C THR A 239 -12.92 -1.29 -3.40
N PHE A 240 -13.86 -1.54 -2.50
CA PHE A 240 -14.61 -2.80 -2.42
C PHE A 240 -15.29 -3.19 -3.75
N PRO A 241 -16.11 -2.36 -4.41
CA PRO A 241 -16.75 -2.75 -5.66
C PRO A 241 -15.75 -3.04 -6.79
N ILE A 242 -14.61 -2.35 -6.83
CA ILE A 242 -13.55 -2.62 -7.79
C ILE A 242 -12.96 -4.01 -7.56
N ILE A 243 -12.58 -4.28 -6.30
CA ILE A 243 -11.94 -5.54 -5.93
C ILE A 243 -12.92 -6.69 -6.08
N LYS A 244 -14.16 -6.56 -5.56
CA LYS A 244 -15.21 -7.59 -5.65
C LYS A 244 -15.44 -8.07 -7.08
N ASN A 245 -15.44 -7.16 -8.04
CA ASN A 245 -15.82 -7.49 -9.42
C ASN A 245 -14.66 -8.00 -10.28
N TYR A 246 -13.39 -7.72 -9.90
CA TYR A 246 -12.27 -7.94 -10.81
C TYR A 246 -11.04 -8.61 -10.19
N VAL A 247 -11.00 -8.82 -8.88
CA VAL A 247 -9.93 -9.63 -8.27
C VAL A 247 -10.12 -11.11 -8.66
N ALA A 248 -9.03 -11.78 -8.99
CA ALA A 248 -9.08 -13.20 -9.28
C ALA A 248 -9.30 -14.03 -8.02
N ASP A 249 -8.59 -13.72 -6.93
CA ASP A 249 -8.81 -14.23 -5.58
C ASP A 249 -8.02 -13.38 -4.55
N ILE A 250 -8.28 -13.61 -3.25
CA ILE A 250 -7.51 -13.05 -2.13
C ILE A 250 -7.00 -14.21 -1.28
N PHE A 251 -5.69 -14.26 -1.09
CA PHE A 251 -5.02 -15.27 -0.26
C PHE A 251 -4.86 -14.75 1.17
N THR A 252 -5.25 -15.57 2.14
CA THR A 252 -4.98 -15.31 3.56
C THR A 252 -3.74 -16.06 4.01
N ILE A 253 -2.82 -15.35 4.68
CA ILE A 253 -1.47 -15.82 5.00
C ILE A 253 -1.26 -15.78 6.51
N GLU A 254 -0.68 -16.85 7.07
CA GLU A 254 -0.31 -16.93 8.49
C GLU A 254 0.91 -16.06 8.80
N GLU A 255 1.05 -15.62 10.06
CA GLU A 255 2.14 -14.73 10.49
C GLU A 255 3.53 -15.33 10.23
N GLU A 256 3.70 -16.63 10.53
CA GLU A 256 4.96 -17.37 10.33
C GLU A 256 5.35 -17.41 8.86
N GLU A 257 4.38 -17.67 7.95
CA GLU A 257 4.60 -17.68 6.50
C GLU A 257 5.10 -16.31 6.00
N ILE A 258 4.61 -15.22 6.62
CA ILE A 258 5.03 -13.84 6.29
C ILE A 258 6.44 -13.57 6.79
N ILE A 259 6.76 -13.97 8.02
CA ILE A 259 8.09 -13.82 8.62
C ILE A 259 9.13 -14.56 7.78
N ASP A 260 8.87 -15.81 7.44
CA ASP A 260 9.76 -16.65 6.63
C ASP A 260 10.01 -16.03 5.25
N SER A 261 8.97 -15.53 4.59
CA SER A 261 9.11 -14.89 3.28
C SER A 261 9.87 -13.56 3.37
N MET A 262 9.64 -12.77 4.42
CA MET A 262 10.39 -11.53 4.65
C MET A 262 11.89 -11.82 4.83
N ARG A 263 12.22 -12.80 5.68
CA ARG A 263 13.59 -13.24 5.90
C ARG A 263 14.23 -13.79 4.62
N LEU A 264 13.51 -14.60 3.89
CA LEU A 264 13.97 -15.18 2.62
C LEU A 264 14.29 -14.09 1.57
N ILE A 265 13.46 -13.05 1.45
CA ILE A 265 13.76 -11.91 0.56
C ILE A 265 15.03 -11.20 1.02
N TRP A 266 15.17 -10.90 2.31
CA TRP A 266 16.36 -10.22 2.84
C TRP A 266 17.63 -11.03 2.59
N GLU A 267 17.61 -12.34 2.89
CA GLU A 267 18.75 -13.25 2.73
C GLU A 267 19.12 -13.51 1.26
N THR A 268 18.14 -13.52 0.36
CA THR A 268 18.36 -13.89 -1.04
C THR A 268 18.64 -12.68 -1.92
N MET A 269 17.80 -11.63 -1.79
CA MET A 269 17.86 -10.45 -2.66
C MET A 269 18.68 -9.30 -2.08
N LYS A 270 19.05 -9.36 -0.79
CA LYS A 270 19.81 -8.32 -0.07
C LYS A 270 19.11 -6.95 -0.07
N ILE A 271 17.77 -6.95 -0.03
CA ILE A 271 16.95 -5.75 0.04
C ILE A 271 16.12 -5.72 1.32
N ILE A 272 15.91 -4.54 1.86
CA ILE A 272 15.05 -4.35 3.04
C ILE A 272 13.60 -4.23 2.58
N VAL A 273 12.75 -5.13 3.09
CA VAL A 273 11.31 -5.14 2.86
C VAL A 273 10.58 -5.23 4.20
N GLU A 274 9.39 -4.62 4.28
CA GLU A 274 8.52 -4.72 5.46
C GLU A 274 7.60 -5.96 5.37
N PRO A 275 7.07 -6.48 6.50
CA PRO A 275 6.18 -7.66 6.50
C PRO A 275 4.99 -7.49 5.55
N SER A 276 4.41 -6.28 5.52
CA SER A 276 3.23 -5.96 4.69
C SER A 276 3.41 -6.19 3.19
N CYS A 277 4.65 -6.27 2.69
CA CYS A 277 4.90 -6.59 1.28
C CYS A 277 5.46 -7.99 1.07
N ALA A 278 6.15 -8.56 2.06
CA ALA A 278 6.66 -9.93 2.00
C ALA A 278 5.53 -10.97 1.83
N ILE A 279 4.33 -10.65 2.29
CA ILE A 279 3.11 -11.45 2.15
C ILE A 279 2.80 -11.83 0.70
N THR A 280 3.25 -11.06 -0.29
CA THR A 280 3.06 -11.38 -1.71
C THR A 280 3.87 -12.60 -2.13
N LEU A 281 5.09 -12.76 -1.63
CA LEU A 281 5.89 -13.96 -1.84
C LEU A 281 5.31 -15.16 -1.09
N SER A 282 4.84 -14.96 0.16
CA SER A 282 4.16 -16.01 0.93
C SER A 282 2.96 -16.57 0.17
N ALA A 283 2.15 -15.68 -0.44
CA ALA A 283 0.99 -16.09 -1.24
C ALA A 283 1.38 -16.99 -2.43
N ILE A 284 2.48 -16.68 -3.10
CA ILE A 284 3.01 -17.52 -4.19
C ILE A 284 3.49 -18.86 -3.67
N ILE A 285 4.35 -18.89 -2.64
CA ILE A 285 4.93 -20.13 -2.11
C ILE A 285 3.83 -21.07 -1.62
N LYS A 286 2.81 -20.54 -0.93
CA LYS A 286 1.66 -21.31 -0.45
C LYS A 286 0.83 -21.92 -1.59
N ASN A 287 0.74 -21.23 -2.71
CA ASN A 287 -0.12 -21.58 -3.85
C ASN A 287 0.68 -21.89 -5.12
N LYS A 288 1.94 -22.33 -5.01
CA LYS A 288 2.88 -22.46 -6.15
C LYS A 288 2.35 -23.25 -7.33
N LYS A 289 1.54 -24.30 -7.12
CA LYS A 289 0.92 -25.07 -8.21
C LYS A 289 0.02 -24.22 -9.11
N MET A 290 -0.61 -23.18 -8.56
CA MET A 290 -1.48 -22.27 -9.32
C MET A 290 -0.69 -21.36 -10.26
N PHE A 291 0.56 -21.06 -9.90
CA PHE A 291 1.41 -20.12 -10.62
C PHE A 291 2.55 -20.78 -11.40
N GLU A 292 2.60 -22.12 -11.40
CA GLU A 292 3.66 -22.89 -12.05
C GLU A 292 3.86 -22.48 -13.52
N GLY A 293 5.11 -22.10 -13.86
CA GLY A 293 5.49 -21.67 -15.20
C GLY A 293 4.95 -20.32 -15.65
N MET A 294 4.23 -19.57 -14.78
CA MET A 294 3.71 -18.24 -15.10
C MET A 294 4.77 -17.15 -14.87
N LYS A 295 4.58 -16.01 -15.52
CA LYS A 295 5.29 -14.75 -15.25
C LYS A 295 4.48 -13.90 -14.30
N VAL A 296 4.93 -13.78 -13.04
CA VAL A 296 4.16 -13.16 -11.96
C VAL A 296 4.86 -11.92 -11.40
N GLY A 297 4.17 -10.79 -11.47
CA GLY A 297 4.59 -9.55 -10.81
C GLY A 297 4.20 -9.54 -9.33
N LEU A 298 5.18 -9.27 -8.45
CA LEU A 298 4.96 -9.11 -7.02
C LEU A 298 5.17 -7.64 -6.62
N ILE A 299 4.17 -7.00 -6.04
CA ILE A 299 4.33 -5.61 -5.57
C ILE A 299 4.96 -5.61 -4.19
N ILE A 300 6.24 -5.26 -4.12
CA ILE A 300 6.99 -5.01 -2.88
C ILE A 300 6.68 -3.60 -2.41
N SER A 301 5.60 -3.46 -1.68
CA SER A 301 4.90 -2.21 -1.43
C SER A 301 5.65 -1.21 -0.55
N GLY A 302 6.64 -1.67 0.26
CA GLY A 302 7.44 -0.80 1.12
C GLY A 302 8.55 -1.52 1.88
N GLY A 303 9.43 -0.72 2.50
CA GLY A 303 10.57 -1.17 3.29
C GLY A 303 10.73 -0.45 4.63
N ASN A 304 9.68 0.22 5.12
CA ASN A 304 9.71 0.97 6.40
C ASN A 304 9.56 0.05 7.60
N VAL A 305 10.61 -0.68 7.94
CA VAL A 305 10.65 -1.62 9.05
C VAL A 305 11.47 -1.06 10.22
N ASP A 306 11.15 -1.48 11.43
CA ASP A 306 11.94 -1.19 12.63
C ASP A 306 13.09 -2.21 12.72
N LEU A 307 14.32 -1.73 12.44
CA LEU A 307 15.52 -2.58 12.43
C LEU A 307 15.93 -3.06 13.84
N ASP A 308 15.46 -2.38 14.90
CA ASP A 308 15.72 -2.76 16.27
C ASP A 308 14.75 -3.81 16.79
N ASN A 309 13.63 -4.03 16.06
CA ASN A 309 12.56 -4.96 16.43
C ASN A 309 12.15 -5.84 15.24
N LEU A 310 13.10 -6.64 14.74
CA LEU A 310 12.85 -7.59 13.66
C LEU A 310 12.16 -8.85 14.18
N PRO A 311 11.20 -9.45 13.44
CA PRO A 311 10.37 -10.54 13.94
C PRO A 311 11.12 -11.87 14.17
N TRP A 312 12.36 -11.98 13.74
CA TRP A 312 13.25 -13.14 13.98
C TRP A 312 14.38 -12.87 14.99
N ARG A 313 14.36 -11.71 15.66
CA ARG A 313 15.21 -11.43 16.80
C ARG A 313 14.47 -11.88 18.06
N ASN A 314 14.86 -13.00 18.63
CA ASN A 314 14.57 -13.40 19.99
C ASN A 314 15.82 -13.20 20.85
#